data_cf5e2c049a55cfd9292f1a1f6570aeeb
#
_entry.id   cf5e2c049a55cfd9292f1a1f6570aeeb
#
_cell.length_a   1.000
_cell.length_b   1.000
_cell.length_c   1.000
_cell.angle_alpha   90.00
_cell.angle_beta   90.00
_cell.angle_gamma   90.00
#
_symmetry.space_group_name_H-M   'P 1'
#
loop_
_entity.id
_entity.type
_entity.pdbx_description
1 polymer ?
#
loop_
_entity_poly.entity_id
_entity_poly.type
_entity_poly.pdbx_seq_one_letter_code
_entity_poly.pdbx_strand_id
1 'polypeptide(L)'
;QDIPVLILEADAVISDDLRASTFHPPKLDMLESYGLTHELIAQGLICPTWQIRMHATGEKAVFDLSLISDATAHPYRLQCEQAKLCRLLADRFSDDDRIDIQYSTKVTGISQTDETVEVLTERVDGGAEEILTARYVIGADGAVRESLGLEFKGSTYPETTVLASTIFPFQNYI
;
A
#
# COMPACT_ATOMS: atom_id res chain seq x y z
N GLN A 1 -16.13 4.60 13.66
CA GLN A 1 -16.16 6.03 13.97
C GLN A 1 -16.89 6.73 12.83
N ASP A 2 -17.80 7.67 13.16
CA ASP A 2 -18.60 8.39 12.16
C ASP A 2 -17.85 9.63 11.66
N ILE A 3 -16.67 9.41 11.08
CA ILE A 3 -15.83 10.47 10.52
C ILE A 3 -15.91 10.35 9.00
N PRO A 4 -16.42 11.39 8.30
CA PRO A 4 -16.36 11.38 6.83
C PRO A 4 -14.91 11.50 6.34
N VAL A 5 -14.59 10.74 5.31
CA VAL A 5 -13.25 10.65 4.73
C VAL A 5 -13.34 10.87 3.24
N LEU A 6 -12.53 11.79 2.72
CA LEU A 6 -12.29 11.97 1.30
C LEU A 6 -10.89 11.45 0.97
N ILE A 7 -10.80 10.53 0.03
CA ILE A 7 -9.53 9.99 -0.49
C ILE A 7 -9.30 10.59 -1.88
N LEU A 8 -8.15 11.22 -2.07
CA LEU A 8 -7.74 11.81 -3.34
C LEU A 8 -6.65 10.94 -3.96
N GLU A 9 -6.84 10.52 -5.20
CA GLU A 9 -5.89 9.73 -5.97
C GLU A 9 -5.64 10.40 -7.34
N ALA A 10 -4.38 10.63 -7.66
CA ALA A 10 -3.99 11.27 -8.91
C ALA A 10 -4.20 10.35 -10.12
N ASP A 11 -4.02 9.05 -9.96
CA ASP A 11 -4.27 8.07 -11.01
C ASP A 11 -5.78 7.95 -11.30
N ALA A 12 -6.13 7.64 -12.53
CA ALA A 12 -7.53 7.48 -12.95
C ALA A 12 -8.17 6.19 -12.40
N VAL A 13 -7.36 5.22 -12.01
CA VAL A 13 -7.78 3.92 -11.49
C VAL A 13 -6.72 3.39 -10.52
N ILE A 14 -7.07 2.39 -9.74
CA ILE A 14 -6.09 1.63 -8.95
C ILE A 14 -5.14 0.92 -9.93
N SER A 15 -3.86 1.33 -9.93
CA SER A 15 -2.83 0.77 -10.82
C SER A 15 -2.57 -0.71 -10.53
N ASP A 16 -2.34 -1.48 -11.58
CA ASP A 16 -1.84 -2.87 -11.51
C ASP A 16 -0.32 -2.95 -11.35
N ASP A 17 0.37 -1.82 -11.30
CA ASP A 17 1.81 -1.77 -11.10
C ASP A 17 2.22 -2.50 -9.81
N LEU A 18 3.23 -3.34 -9.94
CA LEU A 18 3.76 -4.10 -8.81
C LEU A 18 4.58 -3.19 -7.90
N ARG A 19 3.92 -2.56 -6.94
CA ARG A 19 4.58 -1.72 -5.91
C ARG A 19 4.97 -2.53 -4.68
N ALA A 20 4.05 -3.36 -4.18
CA ALA A 20 4.27 -4.30 -3.09
C ALA A 20 3.43 -5.56 -3.31
N SER A 21 3.96 -6.71 -2.89
CA SER A 21 3.32 -8.01 -3.15
C SER A 21 3.37 -8.97 -1.96
N THR A 22 3.72 -8.49 -0.78
CA THR A 22 3.90 -9.37 0.36
C THR A 22 3.24 -8.80 1.61
N PHE A 23 2.35 -9.61 2.21
CA PHE A 23 1.79 -9.34 3.52
C PHE A 23 2.46 -10.26 4.55
N HIS A 24 3.01 -9.66 5.59
CA HIS A 24 3.64 -10.34 6.70
C HIS A 24 2.63 -10.62 7.83
N PRO A 25 2.91 -11.57 8.75
CA PRO A 25 2.00 -11.97 9.82
C PRO A 25 1.33 -10.81 10.56
N PRO A 26 2.05 -9.79 11.07
CA PRO A 26 1.41 -8.69 11.82
C PRO A 26 0.41 -7.88 10.97
N LYS A 27 0.63 -7.79 9.65
CA LYS A 27 -0.31 -7.11 8.76
C LYS A 27 -1.55 -7.96 8.53
N LEU A 28 -1.40 -9.28 8.39
CA LEU A 28 -2.53 -10.20 8.24
C LEU A 28 -3.39 -10.22 9.51
N ASP A 29 -2.77 -10.29 10.70
CA ASP A 29 -3.47 -10.22 11.98
C ASP A 29 -4.24 -8.90 12.13
N MET A 30 -3.64 -7.77 11.73
CA MET A 30 -4.31 -6.48 11.74
C MET A 30 -5.52 -6.46 10.79
N LEU A 31 -5.39 -6.97 9.58
CA LEU A 31 -6.45 -7.01 8.58
C LEU A 31 -7.57 -7.99 8.94
N GLU A 32 -7.29 -9.02 9.76
CA GLU A 32 -8.28 -9.96 10.29
C GLU A 32 -9.37 -9.22 11.07
N SER A 33 -9.00 -8.24 11.89
CA SER A 33 -9.95 -7.44 12.67
C SER A 33 -10.95 -6.66 11.80
N TYR A 34 -10.63 -6.47 10.53
CA TYR A 34 -11.49 -5.84 9.51
C TYR A 34 -12.17 -6.86 8.58
N GLY A 35 -11.96 -8.16 8.79
CA GLY A 35 -12.51 -9.23 7.97
C GLY A 35 -11.94 -9.29 6.54
N LEU A 36 -10.71 -8.78 6.33
CA LEU A 36 -10.09 -8.68 5.01
C LEU A 36 -9.11 -9.81 4.71
N THR A 37 -8.55 -10.43 5.75
CA THR A 37 -7.46 -11.41 5.60
C THR A 37 -7.89 -12.63 4.82
N HIS A 38 -9.09 -13.16 5.08
CA HIS A 38 -9.61 -14.33 4.35
C HIS A 38 -9.73 -14.08 2.84
N GLU A 39 -10.23 -12.91 2.45
CA GLU A 39 -10.41 -12.54 1.05
C GLU A 39 -9.06 -12.33 0.34
N LEU A 40 -8.06 -11.82 1.04
CA LEU A 40 -6.69 -11.71 0.51
C LEU A 40 -6.02 -13.07 0.36
N ILE A 41 -6.18 -13.96 1.32
CA ILE A 41 -5.66 -15.34 1.26
C ILE A 41 -6.22 -16.07 0.04
N ALA A 42 -7.51 -15.90 -0.25
CA ALA A 42 -8.15 -16.51 -1.41
C ALA A 42 -7.57 -16.01 -2.76
N GLN A 43 -6.94 -14.84 -2.78
CA GLN A 43 -6.37 -14.20 -3.97
C GLN A 43 -4.84 -14.27 -4.03
N GLY A 44 -4.18 -14.80 -3.00
CA GLY A 44 -2.73 -14.83 -2.86
C GLY A 44 -2.16 -16.23 -2.75
N LEU A 45 -0.86 -16.31 -2.53
CA LEU A 45 -0.13 -17.54 -2.30
C LEU A 45 0.46 -17.56 -0.89
N ILE A 46 0.11 -18.57 -0.10
CA ILE A 46 0.68 -18.78 1.23
C ILE A 46 2.11 -19.30 1.10
N CYS A 47 3.05 -18.60 1.71
CA CYS A 47 4.46 -18.92 1.75
C CYS A 47 4.91 -19.12 3.21
N PRO A 48 4.87 -20.35 3.74
CA PRO A 48 5.24 -20.64 5.13
C PRO A 48 6.75 -20.51 5.36
N THR A 49 7.54 -20.63 4.30
CA THR A 49 9.00 -20.49 4.37
C THR A 49 9.50 -19.45 3.39
N TRP A 50 10.62 -18.81 3.71
CA TRP A 50 11.38 -18.00 2.79
C TRP A 50 12.88 -18.22 3.01
N GLN A 51 13.71 -17.84 2.05
CA GLN A 51 15.12 -18.11 2.12
C GLN A 51 15.97 -17.00 1.52
N ILE A 52 17.15 -16.83 2.06
CA ILE A 52 18.23 -16.05 1.49
C ILE A 52 19.26 -17.01 0.94
N ARG A 53 19.65 -16.83 -0.31
CA ARG A 53 20.69 -17.63 -0.98
C ARG A 53 21.84 -16.74 -1.39
N MET A 54 23.05 -17.15 -1.04
CA MET A 54 24.30 -16.49 -1.43
C MET A 54 24.81 -17.15 -2.71
N HIS A 55 24.73 -16.44 -3.83
CA HIS A 55 25.13 -16.99 -5.12
C HIS A 55 26.61 -17.41 -5.15
N ALA A 56 27.49 -16.61 -4.56
CA ALA A 56 28.95 -16.83 -4.60
C ALA A 56 29.41 -18.05 -3.79
N THR A 57 28.74 -18.38 -2.68
CA THR A 57 29.15 -19.46 -1.76
C THR A 57 28.23 -20.68 -1.82
N GLY A 58 27.04 -20.54 -2.41
CA GLY A 58 26.00 -21.57 -2.39
C GLY A 58 25.29 -21.70 -1.03
N GLU A 59 25.66 -20.90 -0.04
CA GLU A 59 25.03 -20.92 1.27
C GLU A 59 23.58 -20.48 1.17
N LYS A 60 22.72 -21.07 2.02
CA LYS A 60 21.34 -20.63 2.14
C LYS A 60 20.90 -20.61 3.60
N ALA A 61 20.18 -19.56 3.98
CA ALA A 61 19.42 -19.50 5.21
C ALA A 61 17.93 -19.69 4.89
N VAL A 62 17.27 -20.60 5.59
CA VAL A 62 15.83 -20.86 5.46
C VAL A 62 15.14 -20.42 6.73
N PHE A 63 14.09 -19.62 6.57
CA PHE A 63 13.28 -19.12 7.65
C PHE A 63 11.90 -19.80 7.58
N ASP A 64 11.61 -20.61 8.58
CA ASP A 64 10.32 -21.29 8.73
C ASP A 64 9.44 -20.46 9.67
N LEU A 65 8.40 -19.85 9.11
CA LEU A 65 7.49 -19.00 9.87
C LEU A 65 6.53 -19.81 10.75
N SER A 66 6.41 -21.13 10.57
CA SER A 66 5.61 -21.97 11.49
C SER A 66 6.13 -21.93 12.93
N LEU A 67 7.41 -21.56 13.11
CA LEU A 67 8.04 -21.43 14.42
C LEU A 67 7.48 -20.25 15.28
N ILE A 68 6.71 -19.34 14.67
CA ILE A 68 6.04 -18.24 15.39
C ILE A 68 4.52 -18.45 15.49
N SER A 69 4.05 -19.68 15.34
CA SER A 69 2.62 -20.02 15.39
C SER A 69 1.96 -19.76 16.75
N ASP A 70 2.73 -19.59 17.81
CA ASP A 70 2.26 -19.17 19.13
C ASP A 70 2.03 -17.64 19.24
N ALA A 71 2.60 -16.85 18.31
CA ALA A 71 2.56 -15.40 18.34
C ALA A 71 1.59 -14.78 17.30
N THR A 72 1.11 -15.57 16.34
CA THR A 72 0.24 -15.08 15.25
C THR A 72 -0.69 -16.19 14.75
N ALA A 73 -1.89 -15.80 14.32
CA ALA A 73 -2.81 -16.71 13.62
C ALA A 73 -2.37 -17.00 12.17
N HIS A 74 -1.42 -16.19 11.63
CA HIS A 74 -0.97 -16.27 10.24
C HIS A 74 0.55 -16.48 10.17
N PRO A 75 1.09 -17.64 10.57
CA PRO A 75 2.53 -17.90 10.63
C PRO A 75 3.11 -18.17 9.23
N TYR A 76 2.90 -17.25 8.28
CA TYR A 76 3.35 -17.30 6.90
C TYR A 76 3.40 -15.91 6.28
N ARG A 77 4.08 -15.79 5.16
CA ARG A 77 3.96 -14.63 4.27
C ARG A 77 2.89 -14.93 3.23
N LEU A 78 2.04 -13.96 2.96
CA LEU A 78 1.11 -14.05 1.84
C LEU A 78 1.67 -13.23 0.67
N GLN A 79 1.95 -13.90 -0.45
CA GLN A 79 2.26 -13.24 -1.71
C GLN A 79 0.95 -12.85 -2.38
N CYS A 80 0.66 -11.57 -2.37
CA CYS A 80 -0.55 -10.99 -2.93
C CYS A 80 -0.27 -9.54 -3.30
N GLU A 81 -0.58 -9.13 -4.50
CA GLU A 81 -0.32 -7.79 -4.98
C GLU A 81 -1.12 -6.76 -4.17
N GLN A 82 -0.49 -5.65 -3.82
CA GLN A 82 -1.11 -4.57 -3.03
C GLN A 82 -2.38 -4.02 -3.70
N ALA A 83 -2.42 -3.95 -5.01
CA ALA A 83 -3.58 -3.49 -5.78
C ALA A 83 -4.85 -4.29 -5.45
N LYS A 84 -4.73 -5.58 -5.13
CA LYS A 84 -5.87 -6.42 -4.73
C LYS A 84 -6.49 -5.95 -3.40
N LEU A 85 -5.65 -5.59 -2.42
CA LEU A 85 -6.14 -5.00 -1.18
C LEU A 85 -6.82 -3.65 -1.44
N CYS A 86 -6.23 -2.80 -2.28
CA CYS A 86 -6.82 -1.49 -2.60
C CYS A 86 -8.20 -1.64 -3.25
N ARG A 87 -8.34 -2.56 -4.22
CA ARG A 87 -9.64 -2.85 -4.84
C ARG A 87 -10.66 -3.40 -3.85
N LEU A 88 -10.24 -4.37 -3.04
CA LEU A 88 -11.09 -4.97 -2.02
C LEU A 88 -11.63 -3.92 -1.05
N LEU A 89 -10.81 -2.93 -0.66
CA LEU A 89 -11.22 -1.82 0.18
C LEU A 89 -12.15 -0.86 -0.58
N ALA A 90 -11.82 -0.49 -1.81
CA ALA A 90 -12.66 0.39 -2.62
C ALA A 90 -14.05 -0.22 -2.84
N ASP A 91 -14.12 -1.51 -3.19
CA ASP A 91 -15.38 -2.22 -3.38
C ASP A 91 -16.19 -2.31 -2.08
N ARG A 92 -15.54 -2.58 -0.94
CA ARG A 92 -16.19 -2.69 0.37
C ARG A 92 -16.82 -1.38 0.83
N PHE A 93 -16.21 -0.26 0.48
CA PHE A 93 -16.65 1.06 0.91
C PHE A 93 -17.40 1.83 -0.16
N SER A 94 -17.69 1.23 -1.32
CA SER A 94 -18.40 1.87 -2.43
C SER A 94 -19.80 2.39 -2.06
N ASP A 95 -20.45 1.73 -1.11
CA ASP A 95 -21.81 2.06 -0.65
C ASP A 95 -21.83 2.80 0.71
N ASP A 96 -20.66 3.21 1.25
CA ASP A 96 -20.58 3.94 2.51
C ASP A 96 -20.52 5.45 2.23
N ASP A 97 -21.65 6.14 2.46
CA ASP A 97 -21.79 7.59 2.24
C ASP A 97 -20.77 8.46 3.00
N ARG A 98 -20.03 7.88 3.93
CA ARG A 98 -18.98 8.59 4.68
C ARG A 98 -17.62 8.55 4.01
N ILE A 99 -17.45 7.71 2.98
CA ILE A 99 -16.16 7.53 2.29
C ILE A 99 -16.36 7.89 0.83
N ASP A 100 -15.67 8.92 0.38
CA ASP A 100 -15.61 9.32 -1.02
C ASP A 100 -14.18 9.10 -1.55
N ILE A 101 -14.06 8.48 -2.73
CA ILE A 101 -12.77 8.25 -3.40
C ILE A 101 -12.80 8.98 -4.74
N GLN A 102 -12.00 10.03 -4.85
CA GLN A 102 -11.89 10.83 -6.06
C GLN A 102 -10.60 10.48 -6.81
N TYR A 103 -10.75 9.75 -7.89
CA TYR A 103 -9.67 9.46 -8.84
C TYR A 103 -9.42 10.64 -9.78
N SER A 104 -8.30 10.62 -10.50
CA SER A 104 -7.84 11.69 -11.39
C SER A 104 -7.77 13.05 -10.69
N THR A 105 -7.54 13.07 -9.38
CA THR A 105 -7.51 14.28 -8.57
C THR A 105 -6.17 14.38 -7.85
N LYS A 106 -5.32 15.25 -8.36
CA LYS A 106 -3.96 15.46 -7.84
C LYS A 106 -3.92 16.60 -6.84
N VAL A 107 -3.31 16.38 -5.69
CA VAL A 107 -3.01 17.43 -4.72
C VAL A 107 -1.79 18.22 -5.22
N THR A 108 -1.94 19.54 -5.36
CA THR A 108 -0.88 20.45 -5.84
C THR A 108 -0.36 21.38 -4.76
N GLY A 109 -1.10 21.54 -3.67
CA GLY A 109 -0.69 22.38 -2.54
C GLY A 109 -1.48 22.10 -1.27
N ILE A 110 -0.87 22.42 -0.14
CA ILE A 110 -1.49 22.31 1.17
C ILE A 110 -1.13 23.57 1.95
N SER A 111 -2.13 24.18 2.56
CA SER A 111 -1.97 25.23 3.56
C SER A 111 -2.76 24.90 4.81
N GLN A 112 -2.31 25.35 5.98
CA GLN A 112 -3.01 25.07 7.22
C GLN A 112 -3.07 26.30 8.12
N THR A 113 -4.15 26.38 8.86
CA THR A 113 -4.36 27.30 9.99
C THR A 113 -4.41 26.49 11.29
N ASP A 114 -4.67 27.14 12.41
CA ASP A 114 -4.87 26.43 13.69
C ASP A 114 -6.14 25.57 13.72
N GLU A 115 -7.10 25.81 12.82
CA GLU A 115 -8.41 25.17 12.85
C GLU A 115 -8.66 24.24 11.65
N THR A 116 -8.09 24.56 10.47
CA THR A 116 -8.40 23.87 9.21
C THR A 116 -7.17 23.69 8.33
N VAL A 117 -7.27 22.73 7.43
CA VAL A 117 -6.31 22.53 6.33
C VAL A 117 -7.04 22.76 5.02
N GLU A 118 -6.44 23.56 4.15
CA GLU A 118 -6.83 23.73 2.76
C GLU A 118 -5.96 22.90 1.85
N VAL A 119 -6.57 22.17 0.95
CA VAL A 119 -5.91 21.30 -0.03
C VAL A 119 -6.25 21.81 -1.42
N LEU A 120 -5.25 22.29 -2.13
CA LEU A 120 -5.39 22.69 -3.53
C LEU A 120 -5.27 21.45 -4.40
N THR A 121 -6.25 21.24 -5.26
CA THR A 121 -6.31 20.09 -6.15
C THR A 121 -6.48 20.53 -7.60
N GLU A 122 -6.00 19.68 -8.52
CA GLU A 122 -6.26 19.80 -9.95
C GLU A 122 -6.78 18.47 -10.51
N ARG A 123 -7.67 18.55 -11.46
CA ARG A 123 -8.12 17.37 -12.22
C ARG A 123 -7.08 17.02 -13.28
N VAL A 124 -6.55 15.80 -13.24
CA VAL A 124 -5.52 15.32 -14.19
C VAL A 124 -6.09 15.19 -15.62
N ASP A 125 -7.40 15.05 -15.75
CA ASP A 125 -8.13 14.97 -17.02
C ASP A 125 -8.44 16.35 -17.66
N GLY A 126 -7.85 17.43 -17.13
CA GLY A 126 -8.00 18.79 -17.67
C GLY A 126 -9.16 19.59 -17.08
N GLY A 127 -9.63 19.20 -15.89
CA GLY A 127 -10.65 19.93 -15.14
C GLY A 127 -10.11 21.16 -14.39
N ALA A 128 -11.00 21.81 -13.65
CA ALA A 128 -10.67 23.02 -12.89
C ALA A 128 -9.85 22.68 -11.63
N GLU A 129 -9.07 23.67 -11.18
CA GLU A 129 -8.51 23.66 -9.82
C GLU A 129 -9.63 23.87 -8.80
N GLU A 130 -9.51 23.17 -7.66
CA GLU A 130 -10.45 23.25 -6.56
C GLU A 130 -9.70 23.35 -5.23
N ILE A 131 -10.28 24.09 -4.28
CA ILE A 131 -9.79 24.15 -2.90
C ILE A 131 -10.76 23.37 -2.01
N LEU A 132 -10.26 22.32 -1.40
CA LEU A 132 -10.98 21.51 -0.43
C LEU A 132 -10.53 21.90 0.98
N THR A 133 -11.49 21.97 1.90
CA THR A 133 -11.22 22.29 3.32
C THR A 133 -11.53 21.09 4.20
N ALA A 134 -10.58 20.74 5.06
CA ALA A 134 -10.73 19.64 6.02
C ALA A 134 -10.20 20.04 7.40
N ARG A 135 -10.58 19.28 8.42
CA ARG A 135 -10.01 19.43 9.77
C ARG A 135 -8.62 18.78 9.88
N TYR A 136 -8.40 17.70 9.15
CA TYR A 136 -7.16 16.95 9.12
C TYR A 136 -6.87 16.46 7.71
N VAL A 137 -5.60 16.41 7.35
CA VAL A 137 -5.10 15.78 6.13
C VAL A 137 -4.06 14.74 6.51
N ILE A 138 -4.16 13.56 5.89
CA ILE A 138 -3.20 12.47 6.04
C ILE A 138 -2.48 12.28 4.72
N GLY A 139 -1.18 12.60 4.69
CA GLY A 139 -0.33 12.34 3.54
C GLY A 139 0.08 10.88 3.50
N ALA A 140 -0.42 10.12 2.53
CA ALA A 140 -0.13 8.72 2.33
C ALA A 140 0.57 8.42 0.98
N ASP A 141 0.84 9.45 0.19
CA ASP A 141 1.43 9.42 -1.15
C ASP A 141 2.97 9.53 -1.17
N GLY A 142 3.59 9.81 -0.01
CA GLY A 142 5.03 10.09 0.11
C GLY A 142 5.44 11.51 -0.29
N ALA A 143 4.59 12.30 -0.95
CA ALA A 143 4.90 13.62 -1.48
C ALA A 143 4.46 14.79 -0.57
N VAL A 144 3.45 14.61 0.28
CA VAL A 144 2.96 15.64 1.22
C VAL A 144 4.06 16.22 2.11
N ARG A 145 5.03 15.41 2.48
CA ARG A 145 6.22 15.84 3.23
C ARG A 145 6.96 17.00 2.55
N GLU A 146 7.13 16.93 1.23
CA GLU A 146 7.83 17.96 0.45
C GLU A 146 7.03 19.25 0.41
N SER A 147 5.71 19.16 0.25
CA SER A 147 4.80 20.32 0.26
C SER A 147 4.83 21.06 1.60
N LEU A 148 5.14 20.38 2.69
CA LEU A 148 5.29 20.97 4.04
C LEU A 148 6.73 21.44 4.32
N GLY A 149 7.66 21.36 3.35
CA GLY A 149 9.06 21.74 3.53
C GLY A 149 9.82 20.86 4.53
N LEU A 150 9.33 19.65 4.80
CA LEU A 150 9.98 18.72 5.73
C LEU A 150 11.05 17.89 5.01
N GLU A 151 12.24 17.82 5.61
CA GLU A 151 13.34 17.01 5.09
C GLU A 151 13.18 15.53 5.48
N PHE A 152 13.46 14.63 4.54
CA PHE A 152 13.65 13.22 4.83
C PHE A 152 15.11 12.97 5.19
N LYS A 153 15.39 12.91 6.50
CA LYS A 153 16.76 12.67 6.99
C LYS A 153 17.09 11.19 6.92
N GLY A 154 18.19 10.86 6.29
CA GLY A 154 18.66 9.49 6.12
C GLY A 154 19.82 9.39 5.14
N SER A 155 20.25 8.17 4.85
CA SER A 155 21.25 7.86 3.83
C SER A 155 20.62 6.97 2.76
N THR A 156 21.00 7.19 1.51
CA THR A 156 20.66 6.28 0.42
C THR A 156 21.64 5.12 0.42
N TYR A 157 21.13 3.90 0.39
CA TYR A 157 21.98 2.72 0.19
C TYR A 157 22.63 2.78 -1.20
N PRO A 158 23.91 2.39 -1.32
CA PRO A 158 24.60 2.36 -2.61
C PRO A 158 24.07 1.27 -3.54
N GLU A 159 23.43 0.23 -2.99
CA GLU A 159 22.84 -0.85 -3.75
C GLU A 159 21.53 -0.41 -4.39
N THR A 160 21.35 -0.82 -5.64
CA THR A 160 20.12 -0.57 -6.40
C THR A 160 19.36 -1.87 -6.58
N THR A 161 18.07 -1.86 -6.23
CA THR A 161 17.15 -2.96 -6.52
C THR A 161 16.48 -2.74 -7.87
N VAL A 162 16.52 -3.73 -8.73
CA VAL A 162 15.78 -3.74 -10.00
C VAL A 162 14.58 -4.66 -9.82
N LEU A 163 13.38 -4.13 -10.05
CA LEU A 163 12.15 -4.90 -10.12
C LEU A 163 11.81 -5.15 -11.59
N ALA A 164 11.58 -6.41 -11.94
CA ALA A 164 11.16 -6.78 -13.28
C ALA A 164 9.96 -7.73 -13.21
N SER A 165 8.92 -7.41 -13.99
CA SER A 165 7.77 -8.29 -14.19
C SER A 165 7.98 -9.11 -15.44
N THR A 166 7.67 -10.40 -15.38
CA THR A 166 7.82 -11.32 -16.51
C THR A 166 6.71 -12.36 -16.52
N ILE A 167 6.34 -12.80 -17.73
CA ILE A 167 5.44 -13.94 -17.96
C ILE A 167 6.18 -15.27 -18.05
N PHE A 168 7.49 -15.31 -17.76
CA PHE A 168 8.29 -16.52 -17.83
C PHE A 168 7.83 -17.54 -16.78
N PRO A 169 7.55 -18.80 -17.18
CA PRO A 169 6.98 -19.83 -16.30
C PRO A 169 8.06 -20.44 -15.41
N PHE A 170 8.52 -19.73 -14.41
CA PHE A 170 9.57 -20.16 -13.47
C PHE A 170 9.27 -21.49 -12.80
N GLN A 171 8.00 -21.81 -12.54
CA GLN A 171 7.59 -23.07 -11.89
C GLN A 171 8.04 -24.32 -12.65
N ASN A 172 8.43 -24.20 -13.92
CA ASN A 172 8.96 -25.32 -14.71
C ASN A 172 10.47 -25.53 -14.54
N TYR A 173 11.16 -24.65 -13.80
CA TYR A 173 12.62 -24.58 -13.72
C TYR A 173 13.15 -24.51 -12.27
N ILE A 174 12.26 -24.48 -11.26
CA ILE A 174 12.63 -24.33 -9.85
C ILE A 174 12.14 -25.54 -9.04
#